data_03d68444c555cd0be34c7b7284a0bd21
#
_entry.id   03d68444c555cd0be34c7b7284a0bd21
#
_cell.length_a   1.000
_cell.length_b   1.000
_cell.length_c   1.000
_cell.angle_alpha   90.00
_cell.angle_beta   90.00
_cell.angle_gamma   90.00
#
_symmetry.space_group_name_H-M   'P 1'
#
loop_
_entity.id
_entity.type
_entity.pdbx_description
1 polymer ?
#
loop_
_entity_poly.entity_id
_entity_poly.type
_entity_poly.pdbx_seq_one_letter_code
_entity_poly.pdbx_strand_id
1 'polypeptide(L)'
;MKKKYLLILIFLLAFFLRFYKLGQVPPSLKEDEVAMGYDAYSILKTGKDQYGKFLPIIFRSLDDYKPPFYEYLAVLPIAAFGLNDFAVRFPSAFFGSLTIIIVYFLVKEVFENQKFKKWGKGIKAEDIALLSAFFLSISSWHLHFSRAAFEVTISLFMLVLAVLFFYKGFKKGKFFYFSSLIFGLGLFSYHSARVVFPLILISLVLTFQKKLFTKYKKEMIGAGLIFILIFLFYLPVMFSPEAQIRFLVTNDLQFDKAQEASAKNLLVDQKLGSSFWGRIFHNRRIAVFNWDNLYKVSTNYFLHLTPEFLFIKAGFPMCQVPGHGLISFWEMPFLILGLVSFLLFFLNRKTFIFLFWFLTGPLPASVTWQAPHPVRTMLFLPTFQIFI
;
A
#
# COMPACT_ATOMS: atom_id res chain seq x y z
N MET A 1 -12.00 5.83 -32.20
CA MET A 1 -12.87 5.60 -31.02
C MET A 1 -12.67 6.71 -30.00
N LYS A 2 -13.75 7.31 -29.44
CA LYS A 2 -13.59 8.35 -28.41
C LYS A 2 -12.93 7.74 -27.17
N LYS A 3 -11.93 8.37 -26.58
CA LYS A 3 -11.15 7.89 -25.41
C LYS A 3 -12.03 7.45 -24.23
N LYS A 4 -13.23 8.06 -24.09
CA LYS A 4 -14.23 7.65 -23.08
C LYS A 4 -14.69 6.20 -23.27
N TYR A 5 -14.93 5.75 -24.50
CA TYR A 5 -15.35 4.37 -24.75
C TYR A 5 -14.21 3.37 -24.49
N LEU A 6 -12.96 3.76 -24.75
CA LEU A 6 -11.81 2.94 -24.43
C LEU A 6 -11.67 2.74 -22.92
N LEU A 7 -11.85 3.81 -22.12
CA LEU A 7 -11.86 3.69 -20.67
C LEU A 7 -12.97 2.75 -20.15
N ILE A 8 -14.18 2.84 -20.75
CA ILE A 8 -15.28 1.93 -20.40
C ILE A 8 -14.91 0.49 -20.73
N LEU A 9 -14.33 0.22 -21.88
CA LEU A 9 -13.89 -1.13 -22.26
C LEU A 9 -12.81 -1.67 -21.32
N ILE A 10 -11.82 -0.84 -20.95
CA ILE A 10 -10.78 -1.22 -19.97
C ILE A 10 -11.42 -1.56 -18.61
N PHE A 11 -12.41 -0.77 -18.17
CA PHE A 11 -13.11 -1.04 -16.93
C PHE A 11 -13.93 -2.32 -16.99
N LEU A 12 -14.67 -2.55 -18.08
CA LEU A 12 -15.44 -3.78 -18.28
C LEU A 12 -14.53 -5.01 -18.32
N LEU A 13 -13.38 -4.92 -18.97
CA LEU A 13 -12.34 -5.96 -18.95
C LEU A 13 -11.85 -6.21 -17.53
N ALA A 14 -11.51 -5.15 -16.79
CA ALA A 14 -11.03 -5.25 -15.41
C ALA A 14 -12.08 -5.89 -14.50
N PHE A 15 -13.33 -5.49 -14.64
CA PHE A 15 -14.45 -6.03 -13.89
C PHE A 15 -14.68 -7.51 -14.23
N PHE A 16 -14.74 -7.86 -15.52
CA PHE A 16 -14.91 -9.22 -15.97
C PHE A 16 -13.81 -10.14 -15.43
N LEU A 17 -12.54 -9.77 -15.57
CA LEU A 17 -11.41 -10.59 -15.09
C LEU A 17 -11.44 -10.82 -13.58
N ARG A 18 -11.98 -9.88 -12.79
CA ARG A 18 -12.04 -10.00 -11.32
C ARG A 18 -13.28 -10.74 -10.83
N PHE A 19 -14.40 -10.62 -11.55
CA PHE A 19 -15.67 -11.23 -11.12
C PHE A 19 -15.98 -12.58 -11.79
N TYR A 20 -15.37 -12.88 -12.95
CA TYR A 20 -15.60 -14.15 -13.63
C TYR A 20 -15.23 -15.34 -12.72
N LYS A 21 -16.21 -16.17 -12.38
CA LYS A 21 -16.06 -17.32 -11.49
C LYS A 21 -15.40 -17.00 -10.14
N LEU A 22 -15.65 -15.83 -9.55
CA LEU A 22 -15.00 -15.37 -8.31
C LEU A 22 -15.23 -16.33 -7.12
N GLY A 23 -16.39 -16.98 -7.02
CA GLY A 23 -16.66 -17.98 -5.99
C GLY A 23 -16.07 -19.37 -6.28
N GLN A 24 -15.39 -19.56 -7.41
CA GLN A 24 -14.84 -20.86 -7.81
C GLN A 24 -13.33 -20.83 -8.04
N VAL A 25 -12.78 -19.66 -8.36
CA VAL A 25 -11.37 -19.45 -8.69
C VAL A 25 -10.84 -18.23 -7.95
N PRO A 26 -9.87 -18.41 -7.03
CA PRO A 26 -9.16 -19.65 -6.60
C PRO A 26 -10.11 -20.70 -6.02
N PRO A 27 -9.71 -22.00 -6.08
CA PRO A 27 -10.51 -23.07 -5.49
C PRO A 27 -10.47 -22.98 -3.99
N SER A 28 -11.36 -22.99 -3.17
CA SER A 28 -11.41 -22.86 -1.70
C SER A 28 -10.93 -21.50 -1.14
N LEU A 29 -11.45 -21.16 -0.01
CA LEU A 29 -10.97 -20.04 0.79
C LEU A 29 -9.70 -20.44 1.56
N LYS A 30 -8.76 -19.50 1.68
CA LYS A 30 -7.63 -19.61 2.61
C LYS A 30 -8.08 -19.33 4.04
N GLU A 31 -7.28 -19.75 5.01
CA GLU A 31 -7.54 -19.54 6.44
C GLU A 31 -7.93 -18.10 6.77
N ASP A 32 -7.18 -17.14 6.23
CA ASP A 32 -7.46 -15.71 6.41
C ASP A 32 -8.81 -15.28 5.82
N GLU A 33 -9.16 -15.79 4.63
CA GLU A 33 -10.44 -15.51 3.97
C GLU A 33 -11.62 -16.07 4.78
N VAL A 34 -11.46 -17.28 5.33
CA VAL A 34 -12.47 -17.93 6.19
C VAL A 34 -12.68 -17.09 7.46
N ALA A 35 -11.60 -16.70 8.13
CA ALA A 35 -11.69 -15.90 9.36
C ALA A 35 -12.39 -14.56 9.11
N MET A 36 -11.98 -13.81 8.08
CA MET A 36 -12.60 -12.52 7.72
C MET A 36 -14.08 -12.69 7.34
N GLY A 37 -14.41 -13.74 6.58
CA GLY A 37 -15.81 -14.03 6.20
C GLY A 37 -16.66 -14.37 7.39
N TYR A 38 -16.15 -15.17 8.33
CA TYR A 38 -16.89 -15.56 9.53
C TYR A 38 -17.06 -14.39 10.50
N ASP A 39 -16.04 -13.56 10.69
CA ASP A 39 -16.14 -12.34 11.49
C ASP A 39 -17.19 -11.38 10.92
N ALA A 40 -17.18 -11.16 9.60
CA ALA A 40 -18.17 -10.31 8.93
C ALA A 40 -19.61 -10.88 9.09
N TYR A 41 -19.79 -12.20 9.01
CA TYR A 41 -21.07 -12.87 9.27
C TYR A 41 -21.50 -12.75 10.73
N SER A 42 -20.58 -12.93 11.67
CA SER A 42 -20.85 -12.77 13.10
C SER A 42 -21.30 -11.35 13.43
N ILE A 43 -20.61 -10.34 12.87
CA ILE A 43 -21.01 -8.92 13.02
C ILE A 43 -22.39 -8.68 12.44
N LEU A 44 -22.70 -9.23 11.25
CA LEU A 44 -24.03 -9.10 10.64
C LEU A 44 -25.15 -9.64 11.54
N LYS A 45 -24.89 -10.73 12.25
CA LYS A 45 -25.89 -11.42 13.08
C LYS A 45 -25.99 -10.87 14.49
N THR A 46 -24.88 -10.46 15.09
CA THR A 46 -24.78 -10.19 16.54
C THR A 46 -24.20 -8.82 16.88
N GLY A 47 -23.60 -8.12 15.92
CA GLY A 47 -22.78 -6.93 16.16
C GLY A 47 -21.42 -7.24 16.81
N LYS A 48 -21.07 -8.54 16.98
CA LYS A 48 -19.83 -8.98 17.63
C LYS A 48 -19.01 -9.83 16.68
N ASP A 49 -17.67 -9.84 16.86
CA ASP A 49 -16.79 -10.77 16.17
C ASP A 49 -16.97 -12.23 16.67
N GLN A 50 -16.24 -13.16 16.09
CA GLN A 50 -16.27 -14.58 16.48
C GLN A 50 -15.83 -14.84 17.93
N TYR A 51 -15.14 -13.89 18.56
CA TYR A 51 -14.68 -13.97 19.96
C TYR A 51 -15.59 -13.19 20.93
N GLY A 52 -16.72 -12.62 20.44
CA GLY A 52 -17.70 -11.92 21.26
C GLY A 52 -17.42 -10.42 21.51
N LYS A 53 -16.40 -9.84 20.89
CA LYS A 53 -16.08 -8.41 21.01
C LYS A 53 -17.03 -7.57 20.15
N PHE A 54 -17.70 -6.59 20.76
CA PHE A 54 -18.63 -5.72 20.06
C PHE A 54 -17.92 -4.70 19.18
N LEU A 55 -18.25 -4.65 17.89
CA LEU A 55 -17.72 -3.74 16.86
C LEU A 55 -16.20 -3.49 17.00
N PRO A 56 -15.35 -4.51 16.91
CA PRO A 56 -13.91 -4.39 17.16
C PRO A 56 -13.20 -3.53 16.10
N ILE A 57 -12.21 -2.77 16.53
CA ILE A 57 -11.32 -1.99 15.64
C ILE A 57 -10.09 -2.84 15.21
N ILE A 58 -9.86 -3.94 15.90
CA ILE A 58 -8.84 -4.94 15.58
C ILE A 58 -9.53 -6.30 15.69
N PHE A 59 -9.43 -7.10 14.63
CA PHE A 59 -9.96 -8.46 14.59
C PHE A 59 -8.88 -9.46 14.94
N ARG A 60 -9.18 -10.40 15.82
CA ARG A 60 -8.32 -11.54 16.09
C ARG A 60 -8.60 -12.61 15.04
N SER A 61 -7.54 -13.08 14.36
CA SER A 61 -7.62 -14.14 13.36
C SER A 61 -6.56 -15.18 13.67
N LEU A 62 -6.95 -16.33 14.24
CA LEU A 62 -6.01 -17.37 14.70
C LEU A 62 -4.91 -16.75 15.59
N ASP A 63 -3.65 -16.82 15.18
CA ASP A 63 -2.51 -16.22 15.90
C ASP A 63 -2.12 -14.84 15.36
N ASP A 64 -3.02 -14.17 14.67
CA ASP A 64 -2.80 -12.88 14.03
C ASP A 64 -3.89 -11.85 14.38
N TYR A 65 -3.59 -10.59 14.12
CA TYR A 65 -4.51 -9.47 14.32
C TYR A 65 -4.65 -8.66 13.04
N LYS A 66 -5.89 -8.50 12.56
CA LYS A 66 -6.22 -7.86 11.29
C LYS A 66 -6.82 -6.48 11.46
N PRO A 67 -6.53 -5.55 10.53
CA PRO A 67 -7.22 -4.26 10.44
C PRO A 67 -8.69 -4.43 10.07
N PRO A 68 -9.59 -3.50 10.48
CA PRO A 68 -11.04 -3.75 10.49
C PRO A 68 -11.75 -3.54 9.14
N PHE A 69 -11.12 -2.89 8.16
CA PHE A 69 -11.86 -2.44 6.97
C PHE A 69 -12.43 -3.57 6.13
N TYR A 70 -11.71 -4.67 6.00
CA TYR A 70 -12.15 -5.77 5.15
C TYR A 70 -13.40 -6.42 5.71
N GLU A 71 -13.39 -6.76 6.99
CA GLU A 71 -14.47 -7.43 7.71
C GLU A 71 -15.76 -6.60 7.61
N TYR A 72 -15.70 -5.31 7.92
CA TYR A 72 -16.87 -4.42 7.84
C TYR A 72 -17.38 -4.25 6.41
N LEU A 73 -16.51 -4.20 5.40
CA LEU A 73 -16.92 -4.13 4.00
C LEU A 73 -17.52 -5.43 3.49
N ALA A 74 -17.10 -6.59 4.03
CA ALA A 74 -17.62 -7.90 3.69
C ALA A 74 -19.03 -8.15 4.27
N VAL A 75 -19.45 -7.42 5.32
CA VAL A 75 -20.80 -7.50 5.88
C VAL A 75 -21.86 -7.27 4.82
N LEU A 76 -21.69 -6.28 3.94
CA LEU A 76 -22.69 -5.94 2.92
C LEU A 76 -22.91 -7.06 1.89
N PRO A 77 -21.88 -7.59 1.21
CA PRO A 77 -22.07 -8.69 0.28
C PRO A 77 -22.53 -9.99 0.98
N ILE A 78 -22.09 -10.25 2.22
CA ILE A 78 -22.57 -11.40 2.99
C ILE A 78 -24.07 -11.23 3.34
N ALA A 79 -24.54 -10.04 3.65
CA ALA A 79 -25.95 -9.76 3.87
C ALA A 79 -26.78 -9.98 2.60
N ALA A 80 -26.22 -9.65 1.41
CA ALA A 80 -26.93 -9.74 0.15
C ALA A 80 -26.90 -11.15 -0.48
N PHE A 81 -25.79 -11.86 -0.37
CA PHE A 81 -25.55 -13.13 -1.08
C PHE A 81 -25.38 -14.35 -0.15
N GLY A 82 -25.48 -14.15 1.17
CA GLY A 82 -25.16 -15.17 2.17
C GLY A 82 -23.66 -15.37 2.37
N LEU A 83 -23.28 -16.16 3.38
CA LEU A 83 -21.90 -16.53 3.66
C LEU A 83 -21.43 -17.57 2.65
N ASN A 84 -20.68 -17.14 1.66
CA ASN A 84 -20.07 -17.99 0.62
C ASN A 84 -18.81 -17.33 0.07
N ASP A 85 -18.01 -18.09 -0.71
CA ASP A 85 -16.72 -17.66 -1.27
C ASP A 85 -16.84 -16.38 -2.11
N PHE A 86 -17.92 -16.27 -2.90
CA PHE A 86 -18.16 -15.08 -3.71
C PHE A 86 -18.36 -13.83 -2.84
N ALA A 87 -19.18 -13.91 -1.82
CA ALA A 87 -19.49 -12.79 -0.93
C ALA A 87 -18.25 -12.35 -0.12
N VAL A 88 -17.44 -13.31 0.36
CA VAL A 88 -16.20 -13.03 1.09
C VAL A 88 -15.17 -12.32 0.20
N ARG A 89 -15.05 -12.69 -1.07
CA ARG A 89 -14.09 -12.10 -2.03
C ARG A 89 -14.59 -10.84 -2.72
N PHE A 90 -15.88 -10.55 -2.65
CA PHE A 90 -16.51 -9.43 -3.33
C PHE A 90 -15.83 -8.07 -3.05
N PRO A 91 -15.45 -7.70 -1.80
CA PRO A 91 -14.80 -6.41 -1.53
C PRO A 91 -13.50 -6.24 -2.31
N SER A 92 -12.62 -7.26 -2.32
CA SER A 92 -11.37 -7.20 -3.09
C SER A 92 -11.61 -7.03 -4.59
N ALA A 93 -12.53 -7.80 -5.17
CA ALA A 93 -12.86 -7.72 -6.60
C ALA A 93 -13.46 -6.36 -6.97
N PHE A 94 -14.34 -5.82 -6.13
CA PHE A 94 -15.00 -4.54 -6.34
C PHE A 94 -14.01 -3.37 -6.26
N PHE A 95 -13.29 -3.24 -5.15
CA PHE A 95 -12.32 -2.16 -4.98
C PHE A 95 -11.12 -2.30 -5.92
N GLY A 96 -10.69 -3.54 -6.22
CA GLY A 96 -9.70 -3.80 -7.24
C GLY A 96 -10.13 -3.34 -8.63
N SER A 97 -11.39 -3.52 -9.01
CA SER A 97 -11.92 -3.00 -10.27
C SER A 97 -12.00 -1.47 -10.29
N LEU A 98 -12.45 -0.86 -9.20
CA LEU A 98 -12.50 0.60 -9.07
C LEU A 98 -11.12 1.26 -9.09
N THR A 99 -10.09 0.58 -8.58
CA THR A 99 -8.71 1.08 -8.60
C THR A 99 -8.26 1.42 -10.02
N ILE A 100 -8.67 0.65 -11.02
CA ILE A 100 -8.33 0.90 -12.44
C ILE A 100 -8.82 2.28 -12.90
N ILE A 101 -10.06 2.62 -12.56
CA ILE A 101 -10.65 3.94 -12.90
C ILE A 101 -9.94 5.05 -12.15
N ILE A 102 -9.65 4.85 -10.86
CA ILE A 102 -9.02 5.88 -10.04
C ILE A 102 -7.59 6.13 -10.51
N VAL A 103 -6.85 5.09 -10.91
CA VAL A 103 -5.51 5.22 -11.51
C VAL A 103 -5.57 6.03 -12.80
N TYR A 104 -6.54 5.77 -13.70
CA TYR A 104 -6.72 6.60 -14.88
C TYR A 104 -6.87 8.08 -14.52
N PHE A 105 -7.74 8.41 -13.56
CA PHE A 105 -7.95 9.80 -13.16
C PHE A 105 -6.73 10.39 -12.46
N LEU A 106 -6.02 9.62 -11.65
CA LEU A 106 -4.78 10.07 -10.99
C LEU A 106 -3.71 10.41 -12.03
N VAL A 107 -3.42 9.49 -12.94
CA VAL A 107 -2.40 9.69 -13.97
C VAL A 107 -2.77 10.88 -14.86
N LYS A 108 -4.02 10.94 -15.33
CA LYS A 108 -4.52 12.09 -16.11
C LYS A 108 -4.31 13.41 -15.37
N GLU A 109 -4.68 13.48 -14.07
CA GLU A 109 -4.57 14.71 -13.26
C GLU A 109 -3.11 15.14 -13.06
N VAL A 110 -2.22 14.19 -12.81
CA VAL A 110 -0.79 14.47 -12.57
C VAL A 110 -0.10 14.92 -13.84
N PHE A 111 -0.38 14.27 -14.97
CA PHE A 111 0.24 14.61 -16.27
C PHE A 111 -0.46 15.72 -17.02
N GLU A 112 -1.65 16.17 -16.58
CA GLU A 112 -2.38 17.27 -17.22
C GLU A 112 -1.56 18.56 -17.22
N ASN A 113 -1.53 19.25 -18.37
CA ASN A 113 -0.80 20.50 -18.58
C ASN A 113 0.72 20.40 -18.35
N GLN A 114 1.31 19.22 -18.44
CA GLN A 114 2.76 19.06 -18.42
C GLN A 114 3.34 19.41 -19.80
N LYS A 115 4.37 20.28 -19.79
CA LYS A 115 5.20 20.50 -20.98
C LYS A 115 6.27 19.42 -21.03
N PHE A 116 6.05 18.41 -21.85
CA PHE A 116 7.03 17.36 -22.07
C PHE A 116 8.24 17.88 -22.85
N LYS A 117 9.43 17.42 -22.48
CA LYS A 117 10.67 17.71 -23.23
C LYS A 117 10.55 17.15 -24.66
N LYS A 118 11.47 17.56 -25.55
CA LYS A 118 11.42 17.35 -27.02
C LYS A 118 10.87 15.98 -27.52
N TRP A 119 11.10 14.87 -26.79
CA TRP A 119 10.66 13.53 -27.17
C TRP A 119 9.19 13.21 -26.85
N GLY A 120 8.60 13.95 -25.91
CA GLY A 120 7.19 13.78 -25.52
C GLY A 120 6.20 14.65 -26.32
N LYS A 121 6.64 15.34 -27.38
CA LYS A 121 5.74 16.13 -28.22
C LYS A 121 4.69 15.25 -28.89
N GLY A 122 3.41 15.46 -28.54
CA GLY A 122 2.28 14.71 -29.07
C GLY A 122 1.64 13.71 -28.11
N ILE A 123 2.34 13.27 -27.07
CA ILE A 123 1.77 12.39 -26.03
C ILE A 123 0.84 13.19 -25.13
N LYS A 124 -0.41 12.77 -25.01
CA LYS A 124 -1.43 13.41 -24.18
C LYS A 124 -1.52 12.69 -22.82
N ALA A 125 -1.76 13.43 -21.75
CA ALA A 125 -1.99 12.86 -20.42
C ALA A 125 -3.03 11.73 -20.40
N GLU A 126 -4.04 11.81 -21.26
CA GLU A 126 -5.06 10.78 -21.41
C GLU A 126 -4.53 9.48 -22.01
N ASP A 127 -3.51 9.54 -22.88
CA ASP A 127 -2.91 8.33 -23.48
C ASP A 127 -2.11 7.56 -22.44
N ILE A 128 -1.28 8.29 -21.65
CA ILE A 128 -0.55 7.71 -20.51
C ILE A 128 -1.54 7.11 -19.50
N ALA A 129 -2.61 7.83 -19.18
CA ALA A 129 -3.62 7.37 -18.23
C ALA A 129 -4.36 6.11 -18.70
N LEU A 130 -4.71 6.02 -20.00
CA LEU A 130 -5.35 4.85 -20.57
C LEU A 130 -4.41 3.64 -20.60
N LEU A 131 -3.14 3.83 -20.96
CA LEU A 131 -2.13 2.76 -20.92
C LEU A 131 -1.91 2.26 -19.50
N SER A 132 -1.71 3.16 -18.53
CA SER A 132 -1.53 2.77 -17.12
C SER A 132 -2.75 2.00 -16.59
N ALA A 133 -3.97 2.44 -16.91
CA ALA A 133 -5.19 1.75 -16.53
C ALA A 133 -5.32 0.38 -17.22
N PHE A 134 -4.97 0.28 -18.50
CA PHE A 134 -5.00 -0.99 -19.25
C PHE A 134 -4.01 -1.99 -18.66
N PHE A 135 -2.74 -1.63 -18.50
CA PHE A 135 -1.74 -2.51 -17.91
C PHE A 135 -2.09 -2.93 -16.47
N LEU A 136 -2.66 -2.03 -15.67
CA LEU A 136 -3.14 -2.41 -14.34
C LEU A 136 -4.35 -3.35 -14.39
N SER A 137 -5.21 -3.22 -15.41
CA SER A 137 -6.40 -4.08 -15.57
C SER A 137 -6.03 -5.55 -15.79
N ILE A 138 -4.94 -5.80 -16.50
CA ILE A 138 -4.43 -7.14 -16.85
C ILE A 138 -3.21 -7.56 -15.98
N SER A 139 -2.72 -6.71 -15.08
CA SER A 139 -1.59 -7.00 -14.21
C SER A 139 -1.84 -8.27 -13.39
N SER A 140 -0.98 -9.28 -13.55
CA SER A 140 -1.05 -10.54 -12.81
C SER A 140 -1.02 -10.32 -11.32
N TRP A 141 -0.16 -9.42 -10.85
CA TRP A 141 -0.06 -9.05 -9.43
C TRP A 141 -1.37 -8.49 -8.88
N HIS A 142 -1.88 -7.43 -9.51
CA HIS A 142 -3.11 -6.79 -9.06
C HIS A 142 -4.34 -7.71 -9.20
N LEU A 143 -4.40 -8.47 -10.29
CA LEU A 143 -5.50 -9.38 -10.57
C LEU A 143 -5.58 -10.51 -9.53
N HIS A 144 -4.43 -11.14 -9.21
CA HIS A 144 -4.36 -12.23 -8.24
C HIS A 144 -4.91 -11.81 -6.87
N PHE A 145 -4.44 -10.68 -6.32
CA PHE A 145 -4.88 -10.21 -5.01
C PHE A 145 -6.28 -9.57 -5.03
N SER A 146 -6.79 -9.17 -6.19
CA SER A 146 -8.18 -8.71 -6.32
C SER A 146 -9.20 -9.84 -6.41
N ARG A 147 -8.77 -11.11 -6.58
CA ARG A 147 -9.65 -12.29 -6.68
C ARG A 147 -9.69 -13.12 -5.40
N ALA A 148 -8.94 -12.76 -4.41
CA ALA A 148 -8.96 -13.35 -3.08
C ALA A 148 -9.21 -12.26 -2.03
N ALA A 149 -9.63 -12.63 -0.84
CA ALA A 149 -9.96 -11.68 0.22
C ALA A 149 -8.67 -11.15 0.87
N PHE A 150 -8.07 -10.13 0.24
CA PHE A 150 -6.89 -9.44 0.75
C PHE A 150 -7.19 -7.97 1.06
N GLU A 151 -7.01 -7.57 2.31
CA GLU A 151 -7.22 -6.19 2.79
C GLU A 151 -6.36 -5.17 2.05
N VAL A 152 -5.17 -5.58 1.60
CA VAL A 152 -4.24 -4.72 0.88
C VAL A 152 -4.81 -4.17 -0.43
N THR A 153 -5.76 -4.87 -1.07
CA THR A 153 -6.44 -4.39 -2.28
C THR A 153 -7.27 -3.14 -1.99
N ILE A 154 -7.99 -3.13 -0.86
CA ILE A 154 -8.74 -1.96 -0.40
C ILE A 154 -7.78 -0.83 -0.01
N SER A 155 -6.68 -1.18 0.66
CA SER A 155 -5.63 -0.24 1.03
C SER A 155 -5.04 0.46 -0.20
N LEU A 156 -4.73 -0.29 -1.27
CA LEU A 156 -4.25 0.28 -2.52
C LEU A 156 -5.27 1.24 -3.15
N PHE A 157 -6.55 0.84 -3.21
CA PHE A 157 -7.62 1.74 -3.67
C PHE A 157 -7.64 3.05 -2.89
N MET A 158 -7.61 2.97 -1.55
CA MET A 158 -7.59 4.15 -0.68
C MET A 158 -6.37 5.03 -0.93
N LEU A 159 -5.18 4.45 -1.06
CA LEU A 159 -3.95 5.20 -1.32
C LEU A 159 -4.03 5.97 -2.65
N VAL A 160 -4.42 5.29 -3.73
CA VAL A 160 -4.56 5.93 -5.05
C VAL A 160 -5.61 7.04 -5.02
N LEU A 161 -6.74 6.83 -4.33
CA LEU A 161 -7.80 7.80 -4.19
C LEU A 161 -7.37 9.02 -3.34
N ALA A 162 -6.63 8.79 -2.26
CA ALA A 162 -6.09 9.86 -1.41
C ALA A 162 -5.14 10.76 -2.19
N VAL A 163 -4.21 10.17 -2.97
CA VAL A 163 -3.28 10.90 -3.83
C VAL A 163 -4.03 11.66 -4.94
N LEU A 164 -5.03 11.05 -5.57
CA LEU A 164 -5.88 11.72 -6.57
C LEU A 164 -6.56 12.97 -5.98
N PHE A 165 -7.17 12.84 -4.79
CA PHE A 165 -7.83 13.98 -4.15
C PHE A 165 -6.83 15.05 -3.72
N PHE A 166 -5.61 14.70 -3.33
CA PHE A 166 -4.57 15.68 -3.08
C PHE A 166 -4.29 16.56 -4.32
N TYR A 167 -4.11 15.94 -5.49
CA TYR A 167 -3.89 16.69 -6.74
C TYR A 167 -5.13 17.49 -7.15
N LYS A 168 -6.34 16.96 -7.01
CA LYS A 168 -7.59 17.69 -7.24
C LYS A 168 -7.77 18.87 -6.29
N GLY A 169 -7.18 18.84 -5.11
CA GLY A 169 -7.14 19.93 -4.15
C GLY A 169 -6.56 21.22 -4.74
N PHE A 170 -5.62 21.12 -5.67
CA PHE A 170 -5.08 22.28 -6.37
C PHE A 170 -6.06 22.96 -7.35
N LYS A 171 -7.14 22.28 -7.73
CA LYS A 171 -8.23 22.84 -8.53
C LYS A 171 -9.37 23.32 -7.64
N LYS A 172 -9.73 22.54 -6.63
CA LYS A 172 -10.81 22.87 -5.67
C LYS A 172 -10.34 22.47 -4.27
N GLY A 173 -10.00 23.43 -3.42
CA GLY A 173 -9.39 23.27 -2.09
C GLY A 173 -10.08 22.22 -1.20
N LYS A 174 -11.41 22.05 -1.30
CA LYS A 174 -12.17 21.05 -0.53
C LYS A 174 -11.66 19.61 -0.68
N PHE A 175 -11.02 19.27 -1.79
CA PHE A 175 -10.47 17.91 -1.97
C PHE A 175 -9.27 17.61 -1.06
N PHE A 176 -8.60 18.62 -0.48
CA PHE A 176 -7.60 18.38 0.55
C PHE A 176 -8.19 17.76 1.81
N TYR A 177 -9.43 18.13 2.18
CA TYR A 177 -10.13 17.49 3.33
C TYR A 177 -10.42 16.01 3.06
N PHE A 178 -10.90 15.67 1.86
CA PHE A 178 -11.14 14.28 1.48
C PHE A 178 -9.84 13.46 1.37
N SER A 179 -8.79 14.07 0.82
CA SER A 179 -7.46 13.46 0.78
C SER A 179 -6.98 13.10 2.18
N SER A 180 -7.03 14.07 3.10
CA SER A 180 -6.62 13.91 4.49
C SER A 180 -7.43 12.84 5.23
N LEU A 181 -8.76 12.85 5.05
CA LEU A 181 -9.66 11.83 5.60
C LEU A 181 -9.23 10.42 5.15
N ILE A 182 -8.98 10.23 3.86
CA ILE A 182 -8.63 8.91 3.32
C ILE A 182 -7.22 8.50 3.73
N PHE A 183 -6.24 9.43 3.79
CA PHE A 183 -4.91 9.14 4.33
C PHE A 183 -4.99 8.67 5.80
N GLY A 184 -5.80 9.34 6.62
CA GLY A 184 -6.01 8.95 8.01
C GLY A 184 -6.70 7.59 8.16
N LEU A 185 -7.84 7.39 7.48
CA LEU A 185 -8.57 6.12 7.50
C LEU A 185 -7.74 4.97 6.92
N GLY A 186 -6.87 5.24 5.95
CA GLY A 186 -5.99 4.25 5.36
C GLY A 186 -5.06 3.56 6.35
N LEU A 187 -4.75 4.19 7.49
CA LEU A 187 -3.95 3.57 8.56
C LEU A 187 -4.61 2.32 9.17
N PHE A 188 -5.94 2.23 9.07
CA PHE A 188 -6.73 1.10 9.53
C PHE A 188 -6.99 0.05 8.44
N SER A 189 -6.47 0.25 7.22
CA SER A 189 -6.81 -0.63 6.09
C SER A 189 -5.87 -1.83 5.94
N TYR A 190 -4.58 -1.67 6.23
CA TYR A 190 -3.58 -2.72 6.14
C TYR A 190 -2.29 -2.36 6.89
N HIS A 191 -1.51 -3.37 7.31
CA HIS A 191 -0.28 -3.13 8.08
C HIS A 191 0.77 -2.31 7.32
N SER A 192 1.03 -2.59 6.04
CA SER A 192 1.97 -1.82 5.23
C SER A 192 1.52 -0.36 5.02
N ALA A 193 0.22 -0.08 5.08
CA ALA A 193 -0.32 1.27 4.96
C ALA A 193 0.20 2.21 6.05
N ARG A 194 0.46 1.68 7.25
CA ARG A 194 1.02 2.43 8.39
C ARG A 194 2.37 3.07 8.10
N VAL A 195 3.09 2.53 7.13
CA VAL A 195 4.39 3.06 6.65
C VAL A 195 4.20 3.87 5.37
N VAL A 196 3.54 3.29 4.37
CA VAL A 196 3.46 3.88 3.02
C VAL A 196 2.60 5.16 3.01
N PHE A 197 1.44 5.18 3.68
CA PHE A 197 0.55 6.35 3.66
C PHE A 197 1.19 7.61 4.26
N PRO A 198 1.81 7.55 5.45
CA PRO A 198 2.50 8.72 6.00
C PRO A 198 3.66 9.18 5.10
N LEU A 199 4.47 8.27 4.56
CA LEU A 199 5.60 8.63 3.70
C LEU A 199 5.13 9.32 2.41
N ILE A 200 4.08 8.80 1.76
CA ILE A 200 3.49 9.42 0.57
C ILE A 200 2.90 10.79 0.91
N LEU A 201 2.16 10.92 2.01
CA LEU A 201 1.60 12.20 2.45
C LEU A 201 2.70 13.24 2.75
N ILE A 202 3.73 12.84 3.49
CA ILE A 202 4.89 13.71 3.79
C ILE A 202 5.57 14.15 2.49
N SER A 203 5.83 13.23 1.57
CA SER A 203 6.42 13.55 0.27
C SER A 203 5.58 14.57 -0.52
N LEU A 204 4.26 14.40 -0.55
CA LEU A 204 3.35 15.34 -1.21
C LEU A 204 3.38 16.73 -0.55
N VAL A 205 3.32 16.78 0.79
CA VAL A 205 3.35 18.04 1.54
C VAL A 205 4.69 18.75 1.33
N LEU A 206 5.82 18.06 1.46
CA LEU A 206 7.15 18.64 1.25
C LEU A 206 7.36 19.11 -0.20
N THR A 207 6.90 18.32 -1.17
CA THR A 207 6.99 18.69 -2.59
C THR A 207 6.24 19.99 -2.90
N PHE A 208 5.09 20.20 -2.31
CA PHE A 208 4.23 21.34 -2.62
C PHE A 208 4.12 22.37 -1.48
N GLN A 209 4.95 22.27 -0.42
CA GLN A 209 4.87 23.07 0.81
C GLN A 209 4.65 24.57 0.56
N LYS A 210 5.46 25.20 -0.31
CA LYS A 210 5.32 26.63 -0.61
C LYS A 210 3.91 26.98 -1.08
N LYS A 211 3.33 26.20 -2.00
CA LYS A 211 2.00 26.46 -2.56
C LYS A 211 0.89 26.13 -1.55
N LEU A 212 1.05 25.08 -0.77
CA LEU A 212 0.08 24.65 0.25
C LEU A 212 -0.05 25.68 1.36
N PHE A 213 1.06 26.15 1.92
CA PHE A 213 1.04 27.07 3.07
C PHE A 213 0.91 28.55 2.69
N THR A 214 1.00 28.92 1.39
CA THR A 214 0.69 30.29 0.93
C THR A 214 -0.74 30.39 0.42
N LYS A 215 -1.11 29.56 -0.59
CA LYS A 215 -2.39 29.70 -1.29
C LYS A 215 -3.54 28.93 -0.62
N TYR A 216 -3.26 27.78 0.03
CA TYR A 216 -4.26 26.85 0.58
C TYR A 216 -4.16 26.70 2.09
N LYS A 217 -3.68 27.74 2.79
CA LYS A 217 -3.42 27.69 4.25
C LYS A 217 -4.65 27.26 5.07
N LYS A 218 -5.83 27.78 4.75
CA LYS A 218 -7.08 27.43 5.46
C LYS A 218 -7.43 25.96 5.27
N GLU A 219 -7.36 25.48 4.02
CA GLU A 219 -7.63 24.08 3.70
C GLU A 219 -6.60 23.14 4.33
N MET A 220 -5.33 23.56 4.39
CA MET A 220 -4.29 22.78 5.04
C MET A 220 -4.46 22.68 6.56
N ILE A 221 -4.90 23.74 7.22
CA ILE A 221 -5.23 23.68 8.65
C ILE A 221 -6.38 22.71 8.88
N GLY A 222 -7.48 22.81 8.14
CA GLY A 222 -8.63 21.92 8.28
C GLY A 222 -8.29 20.46 7.91
N ALA A 223 -7.52 20.25 6.83
CA ALA A 223 -7.04 18.91 6.47
C ALA A 223 -6.12 18.32 7.56
N GLY A 224 -5.23 19.14 8.11
CA GLY A 224 -4.36 18.75 9.23
C GLY A 224 -5.16 18.34 10.47
N LEU A 225 -6.19 19.11 10.83
CA LEU A 225 -7.08 18.79 11.95
C LEU A 225 -7.82 17.45 11.73
N ILE A 226 -8.34 17.21 10.53
CA ILE A 226 -8.99 15.92 10.20
C ILE A 226 -8.00 14.77 10.37
N PHE A 227 -6.77 14.90 9.83
CA PHE A 227 -5.75 13.87 9.95
C PHE A 227 -5.37 13.61 11.42
N ILE A 228 -5.14 14.68 12.18
CA ILE A 228 -4.77 14.60 13.60
C ILE A 228 -5.87 13.92 14.41
N LEU A 229 -7.14 14.27 14.20
CA LEU A 229 -8.27 13.63 14.89
C LEU A 229 -8.31 12.12 14.63
N ILE A 230 -8.19 11.71 13.36
CA ILE A 230 -8.17 10.29 13.01
C ILE A 230 -6.93 9.61 13.56
N PHE A 231 -5.77 10.26 13.50
CA PHE A 231 -4.53 9.74 14.03
C PHE A 231 -4.56 9.56 15.56
N LEU A 232 -5.15 10.51 16.29
CA LEU A 232 -5.37 10.39 17.74
C LEU A 232 -6.28 9.19 18.08
N PHE A 233 -7.31 8.96 17.26
CA PHE A 233 -8.16 7.77 17.40
C PHE A 233 -7.40 6.47 17.05
N TYR A 234 -6.41 6.55 16.17
CA TYR A 234 -5.56 5.43 15.79
C TYR A 234 -4.45 5.11 16.83
N LEU A 235 -4.00 6.08 17.62
CA LEU A 235 -2.91 5.88 18.59
C LEU A 235 -3.13 4.70 19.56
N PRO A 236 -4.30 4.52 20.19
CA PRO A 236 -4.54 3.37 21.06
C PRO A 236 -4.40 2.03 20.32
N VAL A 237 -4.82 1.99 19.04
CA VAL A 237 -4.67 0.80 18.19
C VAL A 237 -3.20 0.51 17.90
N MET A 238 -2.42 1.53 17.61
CA MET A 238 -0.98 1.41 17.32
C MET A 238 -0.17 0.88 18.51
N PHE A 239 -0.53 1.30 19.73
CA PHE A 239 0.15 0.89 20.96
C PHE A 239 -0.52 -0.28 21.67
N SER A 240 -1.54 -0.88 21.09
CA SER A 240 -2.21 -2.05 21.66
C SER A 240 -1.28 -3.27 21.68
N PRO A 241 -1.43 -4.18 22.68
CA PRO A 241 -0.67 -5.42 22.73
C PRO A 241 -0.78 -6.22 21.41
N GLU A 242 -1.95 -6.23 20.79
CA GLU A 242 -2.26 -6.93 19.54
C GLU A 242 -1.41 -6.40 18.36
N ALA A 243 -1.28 -5.08 18.25
CA ALA A 243 -0.44 -4.48 17.20
C ALA A 243 1.04 -4.74 17.44
N GLN A 244 1.47 -4.77 18.71
CA GLN A 244 2.86 -5.06 19.09
C GLN A 244 3.22 -6.53 18.84
N ILE A 245 2.33 -7.47 19.19
CA ILE A 245 2.52 -8.91 18.91
C ILE A 245 2.76 -9.13 17.42
N ARG A 246 1.93 -8.55 16.57
CA ARG A 246 2.09 -8.66 15.11
C ARG A 246 3.45 -8.17 14.65
N PHE A 247 3.92 -7.02 15.14
CA PHE A 247 5.23 -6.49 14.80
C PHE A 247 6.35 -7.42 15.27
N LEU A 248 6.30 -7.91 16.50
CA LEU A 248 7.31 -8.80 17.06
C LEU A 248 7.40 -10.12 16.29
N VAL A 249 6.27 -10.70 15.91
CA VAL A 249 6.23 -11.98 15.17
C VAL A 249 6.71 -11.83 13.72
N THR A 250 6.48 -10.69 13.09
CA THR A 250 6.76 -10.53 11.65
C THR A 250 8.07 -9.85 11.33
N ASN A 251 8.69 -9.12 12.27
CA ASN A 251 9.95 -8.44 12.00
C ASN A 251 11.13 -9.42 11.95
N ASP A 252 12.14 -9.05 11.18
CA ASP A 252 13.39 -9.81 11.02
C ASP A 252 14.58 -9.13 11.71
N LEU A 253 14.31 -8.09 12.50
CA LEU A 253 15.32 -7.34 13.20
C LEU A 253 15.75 -8.08 14.47
N GLN A 254 17.05 -8.26 14.66
CA GLN A 254 17.61 -8.97 15.80
C GLN A 254 17.66 -8.04 17.03
N PHE A 255 16.50 -7.75 17.63
CA PHE A 255 16.41 -6.84 18.78
C PHE A 255 17.23 -7.30 19.98
N ASP A 256 17.12 -8.58 20.36
CA ASP A 256 17.80 -9.10 21.56
C ASP A 256 19.32 -9.04 21.41
N LYS A 257 19.86 -9.53 20.30
CA LYS A 257 21.30 -9.46 20.00
C LYS A 257 21.81 -8.02 19.91
N ALA A 258 21.03 -7.13 19.31
CA ALA A 258 21.36 -5.70 19.21
C ALA A 258 21.38 -5.04 20.60
N GLN A 259 20.44 -5.39 21.47
CA GLN A 259 20.37 -4.88 22.84
C GLN A 259 21.51 -5.41 23.71
N GLU A 260 21.87 -6.69 23.58
CA GLU A 260 23.01 -7.28 24.30
C GLU A 260 24.33 -6.66 23.88
N ALA A 261 24.56 -6.50 22.56
CA ALA A 261 25.76 -5.82 22.04
C ALA A 261 25.85 -4.39 22.52
N SER A 262 24.73 -3.64 22.47
CA SER A 262 24.66 -2.27 22.96
C SER A 262 24.91 -2.16 24.48
N ALA A 263 24.39 -3.10 25.27
CA ALA A 263 24.64 -3.14 26.71
C ALA A 263 26.13 -3.41 27.02
N LYS A 264 26.78 -4.34 26.30
CA LYS A 264 28.22 -4.60 26.43
C LYS A 264 29.05 -3.37 26.08
N ASN A 265 28.74 -2.70 24.96
CA ASN A 265 29.43 -1.50 24.54
C ASN A 265 29.27 -0.35 25.53
N LEU A 266 28.06 -0.19 26.09
CA LEU A 266 27.79 0.83 27.13
C LEU A 266 28.63 0.58 28.39
N LEU A 267 28.78 -0.68 28.80
CA LEU A 267 29.64 -1.05 29.95
C LEU A 267 31.12 -0.77 29.69
N VAL A 268 31.60 -1.01 28.45
CA VAL A 268 32.97 -0.67 28.03
C VAL A 268 33.15 0.85 28.07
N ASP A 269 32.23 1.62 27.50
CA ASP A 269 32.28 3.07 27.52
C ASP A 269 32.29 3.64 28.94
N GLN A 270 31.48 3.08 29.85
CA GLN A 270 31.47 3.51 31.26
C GLN A 270 32.81 3.27 31.94
N LYS A 271 33.51 2.17 31.65
CA LYS A 271 34.85 1.87 32.16
C LYS A 271 35.91 2.80 31.58
N LEU A 272 35.72 3.27 30.34
CA LEU A 272 36.66 4.19 29.67
C LEU A 272 36.34 5.67 29.88
N GLY A 273 35.39 6.02 30.78
CA GLY A 273 35.00 7.41 31.01
C GLY A 273 34.05 7.94 29.94
N SER A 274 32.92 7.27 29.78
CA SER A 274 31.97 7.45 28.68
C SER A 274 31.64 8.90 28.35
N SER A 275 31.76 9.23 27.06
CA SER A 275 31.28 10.47 26.49
C SER A 275 29.74 10.51 26.45
N PHE A 276 29.18 11.72 26.41
CA PHE A 276 27.75 11.95 26.15
C PHE A 276 27.26 11.19 24.89
N TRP A 277 28.08 11.16 23.86
CA TRP A 277 27.81 10.46 22.60
C TRP A 277 27.75 8.94 22.74
N GLY A 278 28.60 8.33 23.54
CA GLY A 278 28.55 6.88 23.82
C GLY A 278 27.22 6.47 24.44
N ARG A 279 26.69 7.29 25.36
CA ARG A 279 25.36 7.03 25.96
C ARG A 279 24.20 7.16 24.97
N ILE A 280 24.32 8.01 23.95
CA ILE A 280 23.31 8.13 22.89
C ILE A 280 23.41 6.95 21.93
N PHE A 281 24.61 6.69 21.39
CA PHE A 281 24.80 5.66 20.35
C PHE A 281 24.63 4.23 20.88
N HIS A 282 24.95 3.97 22.14
CA HIS A 282 24.75 2.65 22.77
C HIS A 282 23.46 2.56 23.60
N ASN A 283 22.48 3.43 23.31
CA ASN A 283 21.17 3.33 23.94
C ASN A 283 20.42 2.11 23.37
N ARG A 284 19.86 1.27 24.25
CA ARG A 284 19.09 0.08 23.87
C ARG A 284 17.97 0.36 22.85
N ARG A 285 17.36 1.55 22.87
CA ARG A 285 16.30 1.95 21.94
C ARG A 285 16.83 2.24 20.54
N ILE A 286 18.09 2.63 20.42
CA ILE A 286 18.76 2.94 19.13
C ILE A 286 19.54 1.73 18.62
N ALA A 287 19.81 0.75 19.48
CA ALA A 287 20.59 -0.46 19.16
C ALA A 287 20.05 -1.25 17.96
N VAL A 288 18.74 -1.13 17.68
CA VAL A 288 18.12 -1.76 16.50
C VAL A 288 18.68 -1.20 15.18
N PHE A 289 19.20 0.01 15.16
CA PHE A 289 19.84 0.65 14.00
C PHE A 289 21.33 0.32 13.88
N ASN A 290 21.73 -0.92 14.23
CA ASN A 290 23.08 -1.40 14.02
C ASN A 290 23.33 -1.77 12.55
N TRP A 291 24.61 -1.97 12.20
CA TRP A 291 25.03 -2.30 10.82
C TRP A 291 24.43 -3.60 10.30
N ASP A 292 24.27 -4.62 11.14
CA ASP A 292 23.73 -5.93 10.73
C ASP A 292 22.25 -5.80 10.33
N ASN A 293 21.45 -5.08 11.14
CA ASN A 293 20.06 -4.81 10.82
C ASN A 293 19.91 -3.90 9.59
N LEU A 294 20.76 -2.86 9.47
CA LEU A 294 20.77 -2.00 8.29
C LEU A 294 21.14 -2.77 7.02
N TYR A 295 22.16 -3.60 7.09
CA TYR A 295 22.58 -4.47 5.98
C TYR A 295 21.43 -5.42 5.59
N LYS A 296 20.80 -6.07 6.57
CA LYS A 296 19.69 -6.99 6.35
C LYS A 296 18.48 -6.31 5.71
N VAL A 297 18.05 -5.17 6.26
CA VAL A 297 16.95 -4.39 5.70
C VAL A 297 17.26 -3.92 4.29
N SER A 298 18.50 -3.46 4.04
CA SER A 298 18.94 -3.05 2.71
C SER A 298 18.92 -4.21 1.72
N THR A 299 19.45 -5.36 2.11
CA THR A 299 19.42 -6.58 1.29
C THR A 299 17.99 -6.98 0.96
N ASN A 300 17.12 -7.06 1.98
CA ASN A 300 15.71 -7.35 1.81
C ASN A 300 15.01 -6.33 0.90
N TYR A 301 15.35 -5.05 1.02
CA TYR A 301 14.81 -4.00 0.15
C TYR A 301 15.15 -4.28 -1.33
N PHE A 302 16.41 -4.53 -1.63
CA PHE A 302 16.85 -4.79 -3.00
C PHE A 302 16.33 -6.13 -3.56
N LEU A 303 16.08 -7.13 -2.72
CA LEU A 303 15.43 -8.37 -3.16
C LEU A 303 14.07 -8.13 -3.82
N HIS A 304 13.31 -7.13 -3.38
CA HIS A 304 12.02 -6.78 -3.99
C HIS A 304 12.14 -6.10 -5.38
N LEU A 305 13.35 -5.69 -5.75
CA LEU A 305 13.64 -5.08 -7.05
C LEU A 305 14.35 -6.07 -8.00
N THR A 306 14.61 -7.29 -7.56
CA THR A 306 15.30 -8.29 -8.38
C THR A 306 14.40 -8.80 -9.50
N PRO A 307 14.98 -9.13 -10.68
CA PRO A 307 14.23 -9.79 -11.75
C PRO A 307 13.61 -11.12 -11.31
N GLU A 308 14.23 -11.83 -10.38
CA GLU A 308 13.71 -13.08 -9.85
C GLU A 308 12.35 -12.86 -9.17
N PHE A 309 12.26 -11.89 -8.26
CA PHE A 309 11.01 -11.57 -7.55
C PHE A 309 9.94 -11.00 -8.49
N LEU A 310 10.33 -10.10 -9.38
CA LEU A 310 9.37 -9.40 -10.22
C LEU A 310 8.83 -10.27 -11.37
N PHE A 311 9.68 -11.09 -12.01
CA PHE A 311 9.34 -11.74 -13.28
C PHE A 311 9.36 -13.27 -13.26
N ILE A 312 10.00 -13.91 -12.26
CA ILE A 312 10.23 -15.37 -12.28
C ILE A 312 9.50 -16.06 -11.12
N LYS A 313 9.76 -15.64 -9.87
CA LYS A 313 9.18 -16.21 -8.67
C LYS A 313 8.76 -15.10 -7.72
N ALA A 314 7.50 -15.00 -7.43
CA ALA A 314 6.96 -13.92 -6.59
C ALA A 314 7.25 -14.05 -5.08
N GLY A 315 8.31 -14.71 -4.70
CA GLY A 315 8.77 -14.80 -3.30
C GLY A 315 8.01 -15.83 -2.47
N PHE A 316 7.23 -15.41 -1.48
CA PHE A 316 6.61 -16.31 -0.51
C PHE A 316 5.56 -17.26 -1.12
N PRO A 317 5.76 -18.60 -1.06
CA PRO A 317 4.94 -19.56 -1.83
C PRO A 317 3.44 -19.51 -1.58
N MET A 318 3.01 -19.21 -0.35
CA MET A 318 1.58 -19.16 0.00
C MET A 318 0.83 -17.97 -0.61
N CYS A 319 1.54 -16.96 -1.11
CA CYS A 319 0.97 -15.71 -1.64
C CYS A 319 1.31 -15.47 -3.11
N GLN A 320 1.64 -16.51 -3.86
CA GLN A 320 2.02 -16.39 -5.28
C GLN A 320 1.34 -17.46 -6.13
N VAL A 321 1.29 -17.22 -7.44
CA VAL A 321 0.97 -18.25 -8.42
C VAL A 321 2.26 -19.01 -8.72
N PRO A 322 2.33 -20.34 -8.52
CA PRO A 322 3.54 -21.10 -8.75
C PRO A 322 4.08 -20.92 -10.17
N GLY A 323 5.38 -20.67 -10.30
CA GLY A 323 6.05 -20.49 -11.60
C GLY A 323 5.82 -19.17 -12.31
N HIS A 324 5.16 -18.20 -11.64
CA HIS A 324 4.92 -16.87 -12.20
C HIS A 324 5.47 -15.78 -11.28
N GLY A 325 6.12 -14.77 -11.90
CA GLY A 325 6.46 -13.52 -11.23
C GLY A 325 5.24 -12.63 -10.99
N LEU A 326 5.47 -11.51 -10.34
CA LEU A 326 4.43 -10.51 -10.08
C LEU A 326 4.03 -9.72 -11.33
N ILE A 327 4.98 -9.52 -12.23
CA ILE A 327 4.84 -8.84 -13.51
C ILE A 327 5.17 -9.84 -14.60
N SER A 328 4.42 -9.82 -15.67
CA SER A 328 4.65 -10.74 -16.79
C SER A 328 5.99 -10.44 -17.47
N PHE A 329 6.72 -11.47 -17.86
CA PHE A 329 8.06 -11.31 -18.44
C PHE A 329 8.07 -10.42 -19.70
N TRP A 330 7.02 -10.44 -20.51
CA TRP A 330 6.89 -9.60 -21.69
C TRP A 330 6.74 -8.09 -21.37
N GLU A 331 6.36 -7.72 -20.12
CA GLU A 331 6.28 -6.33 -19.68
C GLU A 331 7.67 -5.74 -19.34
N MET A 332 8.68 -6.58 -19.12
CA MET A 332 10.02 -6.17 -18.70
C MET A 332 10.69 -5.13 -19.63
N PRO A 333 10.71 -5.32 -20.97
CA PRO A 333 11.29 -4.32 -21.88
C PRO A 333 10.58 -2.97 -21.79
N PHE A 334 9.25 -2.98 -21.69
CA PHE A 334 8.46 -1.76 -21.57
C PHE A 334 8.72 -1.05 -20.24
N LEU A 335 8.83 -1.80 -19.15
CA LEU A 335 9.16 -1.24 -17.84
C LEU A 335 10.54 -0.55 -17.84
N ILE A 336 11.56 -1.18 -18.41
CA ILE A 336 12.90 -0.61 -18.47
C ILE A 336 12.89 0.66 -19.32
N LEU A 337 12.35 0.59 -20.55
CA LEU A 337 12.28 1.73 -21.46
C LEU A 337 11.42 2.87 -20.89
N GLY A 338 10.29 2.51 -20.27
CA GLY A 338 9.40 3.48 -19.65
C GLY A 338 10.00 4.14 -18.42
N LEU A 339 10.69 3.41 -17.55
CA LEU A 339 11.37 3.99 -16.40
C LEU A 339 12.50 4.95 -16.85
N VAL A 340 13.31 4.54 -17.81
CA VAL A 340 14.35 5.42 -18.39
C VAL A 340 13.71 6.66 -19.01
N SER A 341 12.64 6.49 -19.80
CA SER A 341 11.91 7.62 -20.41
C SER A 341 11.30 8.52 -19.34
N PHE A 342 10.74 7.95 -18.28
CA PHE A 342 10.19 8.71 -17.17
C PHE A 342 11.25 9.58 -16.50
N LEU A 343 12.40 9.01 -16.17
CA LEU A 343 13.51 9.74 -15.54
C LEU A 343 14.07 10.86 -16.43
N LEU A 344 14.21 10.60 -17.73
CA LEU A 344 14.81 11.56 -18.66
C LEU A 344 13.84 12.68 -19.10
N PHE A 345 12.56 12.37 -19.30
CA PHE A 345 11.63 13.26 -19.99
C PHE A 345 10.42 13.69 -19.16
N PHE A 346 9.96 12.83 -18.25
CA PHE A 346 8.70 13.04 -17.52
C PHE A 346 8.90 13.44 -16.05
N LEU A 347 10.10 13.22 -15.48
CA LEU A 347 10.36 13.54 -14.09
C LEU A 347 10.36 15.06 -13.87
N ASN A 348 9.47 15.51 -13.02
CA ASN A 348 9.35 16.90 -12.57
C ASN A 348 8.66 16.94 -11.21
N ARG A 349 8.47 18.16 -10.65
CA ARG A 349 7.90 18.32 -9.31
C ARG A 349 6.52 17.68 -9.13
N LYS A 350 5.68 17.60 -10.15
CA LYS A 350 4.36 16.95 -10.04
C LYS A 350 4.46 15.43 -10.13
N THR A 351 5.28 14.92 -11.03
CA THR A 351 5.42 13.47 -11.30
C THR A 351 6.39 12.79 -10.34
N PHE A 352 7.16 13.55 -9.57
CA PHE A 352 8.10 13.04 -8.57
C PHE A 352 7.44 12.06 -7.59
N ILE A 353 6.16 12.24 -7.30
CA ILE A 353 5.41 11.33 -6.43
C ILE A 353 5.47 9.87 -6.90
N PHE A 354 5.43 9.60 -8.21
CA PHE A 354 5.46 8.23 -8.71
C PHE A 354 6.82 7.57 -8.49
N LEU A 355 7.93 8.32 -8.65
CA LEU A 355 9.25 7.83 -8.32
C LEU A 355 9.40 7.59 -6.81
N PHE A 356 8.96 8.54 -5.99
CA PHE A 356 9.00 8.39 -4.54
C PHE A 356 8.14 7.22 -4.06
N TRP A 357 6.94 7.05 -4.63
CA TRP A 357 6.07 5.92 -4.35
C TRP A 357 6.73 4.59 -4.72
N PHE A 358 7.33 4.52 -5.90
CA PHE A 358 8.11 3.36 -6.34
C PHE A 358 9.21 3.01 -5.33
N LEU A 359 9.97 3.99 -4.86
CA LEU A 359 11.04 3.77 -3.88
C LEU A 359 10.52 3.42 -2.48
N THR A 360 9.32 3.82 -2.11
CA THR A 360 8.74 3.48 -0.79
C THR A 360 8.04 2.12 -0.75
N GLY A 361 7.67 1.57 -1.90
CA GLY A 361 6.92 0.33 -1.99
C GLY A 361 7.53 -0.87 -1.25
N PRO A 362 8.84 -1.15 -1.37
CA PRO A 362 9.49 -2.27 -0.68
C PRO A 362 9.66 -2.08 0.82
N LEU A 363 9.68 -0.83 1.34
CA LEU A 363 10.07 -0.54 2.72
C LEU A 363 9.33 -1.36 3.79
N PRO A 364 7.99 -1.50 3.76
CA PRO A 364 7.28 -2.24 4.79
C PRO A 364 7.67 -3.72 4.85
N ALA A 365 7.96 -4.33 3.71
CA ALA A 365 8.32 -5.73 3.62
C ALA A 365 9.80 -5.98 3.96
N SER A 366 10.66 -4.98 3.76
CA SER A 366 12.11 -5.11 3.98
C SER A 366 12.49 -5.36 5.43
N VAL A 367 11.66 -4.94 6.38
CA VAL A 367 11.85 -5.18 7.82
C VAL A 367 11.29 -6.52 8.29
N THR A 368 10.74 -7.34 7.39
CA THR A 368 10.06 -8.58 7.75
C THR A 368 10.85 -9.83 7.33
N TRP A 369 10.75 -10.90 8.12
CA TRP A 369 11.51 -12.14 7.91
C TRP A 369 11.13 -12.91 6.62
N GLN A 370 9.95 -12.62 6.05
CA GLN A 370 9.49 -13.25 4.79
C GLN A 370 9.81 -12.39 3.56
N ALA A 371 10.87 -11.60 3.57
CA ALA A 371 11.26 -10.81 2.40
C ALA A 371 11.96 -11.70 1.33
N PRO A 372 11.64 -11.53 0.04
CA PRO A 372 10.66 -10.63 -0.53
C PRO A 372 9.22 -11.14 -0.44
N HIS A 373 8.23 -10.25 -0.24
CA HIS A 373 6.86 -10.63 0.06
C HIS A 373 5.82 -9.89 -0.81
N PRO A 374 5.05 -10.58 -1.67
CA PRO A 374 4.20 -9.96 -2.69
C PRO A 374 3.00 -9.19 -2.13
N VAL A 375 2.39 -9.65 -1.03
CA VAL A 375 1.23 -8.97 -0.42
C VAL A 375 1.68 -7.70 0.29
N ARG A 376 2.76 -7.76 1.08
CA ARG A 376 3.24 -6.61 1.86
C ARG A 376 3.76 -5.47 0.99
N THR A 377 4.15 -5.78 -0.25
CA THR A 377 4.61 -4.80 -1.25
C THR A 377 3.56 -4.43 -2.28
N MET A 378 2.32 -4.89 -2.18
CA MET A 378 1.28 -4.57 -3.18
C MET A 378 1.01 -3.05 -3.28
N LEU A 379 1.28 -2.28 -2.23
CA LEU A 379 1.22 -0.81 -2.26
C LEU A 379 2.30 -0.18 -3.15
N PHE A 380 3.19 -0.96 -3.75
CA PHE A 380 4.09 -0.57 -4.82
C PHE A 380 3.33 -0.17 -6.11
N LEU A 381 2.19 -0.86 -6.35
CA LEU A 381 1.31 -0.50 -7.44
C LEU A 381 0.67 0.88 -7.22
N PRO A 382 0.32 1.61 -8.28
CA PRO A 382 0.38 1.25 -9.70
C PRO A 382 1.66 1.76 -10.41
N THR A 383 2.77 1.99 -9.69
CA THR A 383 3.94 2.68 -10.24
C THR A 383 4.55 1.96 -11.45
N PHE A 384 4.58 0.63 -11.44
CA PHE A 384 5.05 -0.16 -12.59
C PHE A 384 4.24 0.13 -13.85
N GLN A 385 2.90 0.14 -13.73
CA GLN A 385 2.01 0.37 -14.87
C GLN A 385 1.99 1.83 -15.34
N ILE A 386 2.50 2.73 -14.53
CA ILE A 386 2.68 4.14 -14.92
C ILE A 386 4.00 4.30 -15.67
N PHE A 387 5.00 3.48 -15.36
CA PHE A 387 6.28 3.50 -16.05
C PHE A 387 6.27 2.71 -17.36
N ILE A 388 5.46 1.63 -17.50
CA ILE A 388 5.23 0.91 -18.76
C ILE A 388 4.50 1.82 -19.75
#